data_ac436851492609aa197b34615ca4edec
#
_entry.id   ac436851492609aa197b34615ca4edec
#
_cell.length_a   1.000
_cell.length_b   1.000
_cell.length_c   1.000
_cell.angle_alpha   90.00
_cell.angle_beta   90.00
_cell.angle_gamma   90.00
#
_symmetry.space_group_name_H-M   'P 1'
#
loop_
_entity.id
_entity.type
_entity.pdbx_description
1 polymer ?
#
loop_
_entity_poly.entity_id
_entity_poly.type
_entity_poly.pdbx_seq_one_letter_code
_entity_poly.pdbx_strand_id
1 'polypeptide(L)'
;MGAIGLFVPGFPVSAQDNEEIAGYTIVAEDPAGPHTVQLQVSPVSPIVGTSRFAVRVRDKVTGVDVDNAFVRLYATPSEKGKKQYSPALNSPFDPIYYLAQLDLEHVGVWAIDVEVDSELGSGRTVMSIQVQPRQRSGSGNDWGSGLFILVILAFALGISWVTYSSKKALRQRAEQKMR
;
A
#
# COMPACT_ATOMS: atom_id res chain seq x y z
N MET A 1 41.85 50.99 8.41
CA MET A 1 41.61 49.53 8.33
C MET A 1 40.12 49.32 8.02
N GLY A 2 39.79 49.08 6.76
CA GLY A 2 38.41 48.87 6.31
C GLY A 2 38.12 47.39 6.17
N ALA A 3 37.09 46.90 6.85
CA ALA A 3 36.64 45.54 6.74
C ALA A 3 35.68 45.43 5.54
N ILE A 4 36.05 44.65 4.53
CA ILE A 4 35.22 44.33 3.38
C ILE A 4 34.34 43.16 3.80
N GLY A 5 33.03 43.46 4.01
CA GLY A 5 32.01 42.42 4.24
C GLY A 5 31.70 41.72 2.92
N LEU A 6 31.98 40.40 2.85
CA LEU A 6 31.53 39.51 1.78
C LEU A 6 30.02 39.29 1.90
N PHE A 7 29.24 39.85 1.01
CA PHE A 7 27.82 39.58 0.85
C PHE A 7 27.65 38.33 -0.02
N VAL A 8 27.31 37.21 0.60
CA VAL A 8 26.95 35.98 -0.11
C VAL A 8 25.45 36.04 -0.41
N PRO A 9 25.05 36.09 -1.70
CA PRO A 9 23.63 36.01 -2.04
C PRO A 9 23.11 34.60 -1.71
N GLY A 10 22.21 34.52 -0.75
CA GLY A 10 21.46 33.31 -0.46
C GLY A 10 20.53 33.00 -1.62
N PHE A 11 20.73 31.85 -2.27
CA PHE A 11 19.76 31.34 -3.23
C PHE A 11 18.49 30.97 -2.44
N PRO A 12 17.27 31.37 -2.92
CA PRO A 12 16.05 30.91 -2.33
C PRO A 12 15.97 29.38 -2.54
N VAL A 13 16.03 28.64 -1.47
CA VAL A 13 15.65 27.24 -1.45
C VAL A 13 14.15 27.24 -1.63
N SER A 14 13.69 26.97 -2.85
CA SER A 14 12.28 26.65 -3.10
C SER A 14 11.98 25.39 -2.29
N ALA A 15 11.24 25.54 -1.20
CA ALA A 15 10.58 24.42 -0.57
C ALA A 15 9.64 23.83 -1.62
N GLN A 16 9.95 22.66 -2.16
CA GLN A 16 8.98 21.87 -2.91
C GLN A 16 7.90 21.48 -1.92
N ASP A 17 6.72 22.06 -2.04
CA ASP A 17 5.52 21.60 -1.36
C ASP A 17 5.14 20.24 -1.94
N ASN A 18 5.82 19.19 -1.43
CA ASN A 18 5.45 17.80 -1.66
C ASN A 18 4.24 17.49 -0.80
N GLU A 19 3.09 17.98 -1.20
CA GLU A 19 1.83 17.73 -0.51
C GLU A 19 1.36 16.32 -0.88
N GLU A 20 1.48 15.40 0.10
CA GLU A 20 0.96 14.04 0.00
C GLU A 20 -0.48 14.00 0.53
N ILE A 21 -1.35 13.31 -0.19
CA ILE A 21 -2.68 12.98 0.33
C ILE A 21 -2.51 11.95 1.46
N ALA A 22 -3.27 12.11 2.54
CA ALA A 22 -3.24 11.16 3.65
C ALA A 22 -3.51 9.71 3.19
N GLY A 23 -2.56 8.82 3.44
CA GLY A 23 -2.62 7.40 3.05
C GLY A 23 -2.13 7.09 1.64
N TYR A 24 -1.59 8.07 0.93
CA TYR A 24 -0.88 7.89 -0.33
C TYR A 24 0.62 8.18 -0.15
N THR A 25 1.42 7.69 -1.05
CA THR A 25 2.86 7.97 -1.14
C THR A 25 3.23 8.37 -2.55
N ILE A 26 4.07 9.40 -2.67
CA ILE A 26 4.62 9.83 -3.95
C ILE A 26 5.51 8.72 -4.53
N VAL A 27 5.20 8.31 -5.75
CA VAL A 27 5.98 7.33 -6.51
C VAL A 27 7.04 8.01 -7.33
N ALA A 28 6.63 9.01 -8.11
CA ALA A 28 7.49 9.75 -9.01
C ALA A 28 6.84 11.08 -9.40
N GLU A 29 7.66 11.99 -9.88
CA GLU A 29 7.24 13.23 -10.52
C GLU A 29 8.04 13.41 -11.80
N ASP A 30 7.34 13.45 -12.94
CA ASP A 30 7.94 13.52 -14.25
C ASP A 30 7.26 14.55 -15.17
N PRO A 31 7.98 15.13 -16.13
CA PRO A 31 7.39 16.01 -17.12
C PRO A 31 6.53 15.23 -18.13
N ALA A 32 5.38 15.80 -18.46
CA ALA A 32 4.43 15.29 -19.45
C ALA A 32 4.02 16.43 -20.40
N GLY A 33 4.80 16.69 -21.44
CA GLY A 33 4.58 17.82 -22.36
C GLY A 33 4.65 19.17 -21.64
N PRO A 34 3.56 20.00 -21.66
CA PRO A 34 3.50 21.26 -20.94
C PRO A 34 3.26 21.12 -19.43
N HIS A 35 3.06 19.89 -18.95
CA HIS A 35 2.74 19.60 -17.55
C HIS A 35 3.92 18.98 -16.80
N THR A 36 3.87 19.11 -15.47
CA THR A 36 4.60 18.26 -14.50
C THR A 36 3.57 17.39 -13.82
N VAL A 37 3.76 16.08 -13.87
CA VAL A 37 2.83 15.08 -13.34
C VAL A 37 3.46 14.40 -12.14
N GLN A 38 2.80 14.46 -10.99
CA GLN A 38 3.17 13.73 -9.80
C GLN A 38 2.20 12.56 -9.61
N LEU A 39 2.73 11.36 -9.52
CA LEU A 39 1.98 10.13 -9.27
C LEU A 39 2.13 9.70 -7.81
N GLN A 40 1.02 9.47 -7.16
CA GLN A 40 0.93 8.92 -5.81
C GLN A 40 0.17 7.59 -5.83
N VAL A 41 0.46 6.70 -4.89
CA VAL A 41 -0.18 5.37 -4.78
C VAL A 41 -0.59 5.05 -3.35
N SER A 42 -1.69 4.34 -3.20
CA SER A 42 -2.16 3.75 -1.95
C SER A 42 -2.55 2.28 -2.18
N PRO A 43 -2.07 1.33 -1.36
CA PRO A 43 -1.17 1.50 -0.21
C PRO A 43 0.26 1.86 -0.63
N VAL A 44 1.08 2.36 0.31
CA VAL A 44 2.49 2.75 0.15
C VAL A 44 3.34 1.68 -0.56
N SER A 45 3.07 0.42 -0.27
CA SER A 45 3.65 -0.72 -0.98
C SER A 45 2.53 -1.44 -1.72
N PRO A 46 2.38 -1.20 -3.04
CA PRO A 46 1.35 -1.87 -3.83
C PRO A 46 1.49 -3.38 -3.76
N ILE A 47 0.39 -4.05 -3.50
CA ILE A 47 0.29 -5.52 -3.49
C ILE A 47 -0.68 -5.97 -4.58
N VAL A 48 -0.58 -7.23 -4.99
CA VAL A 48 -1.54 -7.81 -5.93
C VAL A 48 -2.98 -7.57 -5.49
N GLY A 49 -3.78 -6.99 -6.37
CA GLY A 49 -5.16 -6.56 -6.15
C GLY A 49 -5.37 -5.10 -6.48
N THR A 50 -6.42 -4.53 -5.93
CA THR A 50 -6.83 -3.16 -6.21
C THR A 50 -5.90 -2.16 -5.54
N SER A 51 -5.33 -1.25 -6.33
CA SER A 51 -4.53 -0.11 -5.87
C SER A 51 -5.19 1.20 -6.30
N ARG A 52 -5.09 2.21 -5.44
CA ARG A 52 -5.59 3.55 -5.71
C ARG A 52 -4.43 4.44 -6.10
N PHE A 53 -4.69 5.31 -7.07
CA PHE A 53 -3.72 6.27 -7.57
C PHE A 53 -4.29 7.67 -7.42
N ALA A 54 -3.40 8.61 -7.09
CA ALA A 54 -3.68 10.03 -7.15
C ALA A 54 -2.65 10.69 -8.07
N VAL A 55 -3.13 11.51 -8.98
CA VAL A 55 -2.31 12.24 -9.94
C VAL A 55 -2.50 13.72 -9.67
N ARG A 56 -1.41 14.44 -9.43
CA ARG A 56 -1.37 15.89 -9.38
C ARG A 56 -0.77 16.40 -10.68
N VAL A 57 -1.45 17.32 -11.32
CA VAL A 57 -1.01 17.92 -12.59
C VAL A 57 -0.71 19.38 -12.35
N ARG A 58 0.49 19.83 -12.71
CA ARG A 58 0.91 21.23 -12.63
C ARG A 58 1.38 21.74 -13.97
N ASP A 59 1.16 23.01 -14.24
CA ASP A 59 1.82 23.69 -15.35
C ASP A 59 3.34 23.67 -15.13
N LYS A 60 4.08 23.18 -16.08
CA LYS A 60 5.54 23.04 -16.02
C LYS A 60 6.30 24.35 -15.87
N VAL A 61 5.72 25.46 -16.34
CA VAL A 61 6.36 26.79 -16.36
C VAL A 61 6.04 27.56 -15.08
N THR A 62 4.76 27.60 -14.71
CA THR A 62 4.27 28.40 -13.58
C THR A 62 4.23 27.65 -12.26
N GLY A 63 4.20 26.29 -12.30
CA GLY A 63 4.03 25.45 -11.13
C GLY A 63 2.60 25.41 -10.57
N VAL A 64 1.66 26.11 -11.21
CA VAL A 64 0.27 26.20 -10.77
C VAL A 64 -0.45 24.87 -11.05
N ASP A 65 -1.28 24.42 -10.11
CA ASP A 65 -2.09 23.24 -10.28
C ASP A 65 -3.13 23.41 -11.39
N VAL A 66 -3.32 22.36 -12.19
CA VAL A 66 -4.29 22.30 -13.28
C VAL A 66 -5.48 21.48 -12.80
N ASP A 67 -6.59 22.13 -12.52
CA ASP A 67 -7.82 21.54 -11.98
C ASP A 67 -8.83 21.12 -13.06
N ASN A 68 -8.59 21.50 -14.31
CA ASN A 68 -9.46 21.23 -15.46
C ASN A 68 -8.69 20.47 -16.55
N ALA A 69 -8.34 19.22 -16.27
CA ALA A 69 -7.68 18.34 -17.22
C ALA A 69 -8.41 17.00 -17.34
N PHE A 70 -8.29 16.38 -18.50
CA PHE A 70 -8.66 14.96 -18.69
C PHE A 70 -7.45 14.09 -18.44
N VAL A 71 -7.47 13.36 -17.33
CA VAL A 71 -6.37 12.49 -16.92
C VAL A 71 -6.76 11.03 -17.10
N ARG A 72 -5.90 10.25 -17.74
CA ARG A 72 -6.11 8.83 -18.02
C ARG A 72 -4.89 8.03 -17.56
N LEU A 73 -5.15 6.95 -16.83
CA LEU A 73 -4.11 6.03 -16.39
C LEU A 73 -4.23 4.69 -17.11
N TYR A 74 -3.08 4.21 -17.55
CA TYR A 74 -2.95 2.85 -18.06
C TYR A 74 -1.85 2.13 -17.27
N ALA A 75 -2.15 0.94 -16.78
CA ALA A 75 -1.16 0.09 -16.13
C ALA A 75 -0.86 -1.12 -17.03
N THR A 76 0.41 -1.30 -17.34
CA THR A 76 0.87 -2.41 -18.18
C THR A 76 1.92 -3.20 -17.39
N PRO A 77 1.70 -4.51 -17.14
CA PRO A 77 2.71 -5.35 -16.50
C PRO A 77 3.90 -5.54 -17.43
N SER A 78 5.13 -5.55 -16.88
CA SER A 78 6.35 -5.79 -17.64
C SER A 78 6.45 -7.23 -18.16
N GLU A 79 5.79 -8.15 -17.46
CA GLU A 79 5.64 -9.54 -17.89
C GLU A 79 4.29 -9.75 -18.59
N LYS A 80 3.88 -11.01 -18.76
CA LYS A 80 2.60 -11.35 -19.40
C LYS A 80 1.42 -10.86 -18.58
N GLY A 81 0.52 -10.09 -19.21
CA GLY A 81 -0.70 -9.59 -18.57
C GLY A 81 -1.47 -8.64 -19.48
N LYS A 82 -2.66 -8.27 -19.04
CA LYS A 82 -3.52 -7.33 -19.77
C LYS A 82 -3.23 -5.91 -19.33
N LYS A 83 -3.20 -5.00 -20.28
CA LYS A 83 -3.20 -3.55 -20.01
C LYS A 83 -4.50 -3.17 -19.30
N GLN A 84 -4.40 -2.52 -18.16
CA GLN A 84 -5.51 -1.97 -17.40
C GLN A 84 -5.70 -0.51 -17.76
N TYR A 85 -6.92 -0.01 -17.64
CA TYR A 85 -7.27 1.38 -17.91
C TYR A 85 -8.20 1.91 -16.83
N SER A 86 -7.97 3.15 -16.41
CA SER A 86 -8.89 3.89 -15.55
C SER A 86 -8.83 5.38 -15.89
N PRO A 87 -9.97 6.07 -16.07
CA PRO A 87 -9.99 7.52 -16.02
C PRO A 87 -9.65 7.96 -14.60
N ALA A 88 -8.91 9.04 -14.48
CA ALA A 88 -8.67 9.69 -13.19
C ALA A 88 -9.54 10.94 -13.10
N LEU A 89 -10.30 11.05 -12.02
CA LEU A 89 -11.27 12.11 -11.81
C LEU A 89 -10.93 12.90 -10.55
N ASN A 90 -11.01 14.20 -10.64
CA ASN A 90 -10.95 15.08 -9.48
C ASN A 90 -12.36 15.32 -8.90
N SER A 91 -12.43 15.88 -7.72
CA SER A 91 -13.69 16.24 -7.08
C SER A 91 -13.78 17.74 -6.85
N PRO A 92 -15.00 18.32 -6.76
CA PRO A 92 -15.15 19.73 -6.41
C PRO A 92 -14.59 20.11 -5.03
N PHE A 93 -14.42 19.13 -4.14
CA PHE A 93 -13.86 19.32 -2.79
C PHE A 93 -12.33 19.26 -2.77
N ASP A 94 -11.75 18.58 -3.76
CA ASP A 94 -10.30 18.45 -3.94
C ASP A 94 -9.99 18.43 -5.44
N PRO A 95 -9.92 19.62 -6.07
CA PRO A 95 -9.78 19.72 -7.52
C PRO A 95 -8.36 19.46 -8.02
N ILE A 96 -7.36 19.48 -7.14
CA ILE A 96 -5.95 19.34 -7.51
C ILE A 96 -5.50 17.90 -7.72
N TYR A 97 -6.23 16.94 -7.15
CA TYR A 97 -5.90 15.52 -7.28
C TYR A 97 -6.92 14.76 -8.12
N TYR A 98 -6.41 14.08 -9.14
CA TYR A 98 -7.19 13.19 -10.00
C TYR A 98 -7.03 11.77 -9.49
N LEU A 99 -8.11 11.18 -9.02
CA LEU A 99 -8.13 9.85 -8.38
C LEU A 99 -8.53 8.78 -9.39
N ALA A 100 -7.78 7.68 -9.40
CA ALA A 100 -8.03 6.49 -10.21
C ALA A 100 -7.87 5.21 -9.39
N GLN A 101 -8.43 4.12 -9.90
CA GLN A 101 -8.31 2.81 -9.30
C GLN A 101 -8.00 1.78 -10.38
N LEU A 102 -6.99 0.93 -10.15
CA LEU A 102 -6.56 -0.11 -11.07
C LEU A 102 -6.35 -1.43 -10.32
N ASP A 103 -6.64 -2.55 -10.99
CA ASP A 103 -6.43 -3.88 -10.44
C ASP A 103 -5.09 -4.44 -10.94
N LEU A 104 -4.11 -4.51 -10.05
CA LEU A 104 -2.77 -5.01 -10.34
C LEU A 104 -2.75 -6.53 -10.09
N GLU A 105 -3.07 -7.31 -11.12
CA GLU A 105 -3.32 -8.75 -11.01
C GLU A 105 -2.05 -9.59 -10.79
N HIS A 106 -0.87 -9.05 -11.09
CA HIS A 106 0.39 -9.78 -11.09
C HIS A 106 1.45 -9.09 -10.23
N VAL A 107 2.30 -9.91 -9.64
CA VAL A 107 3.54 -9.45 -8.96
C VAL A 107 4.53 -8.96 -10.00
N GLY A 108 5.37 -8.00 -9.65
CA GLY A 108 6.45 -7.52 -10.49
C GLY A 108 6.36 -6.05 -10.83
N VAL A 109 7.10 -5.64 -11.84
CA VAL A 109 7.15 -4.24 -12.29
C VAL A 109 5.97 -3.95 -13.21
N TRP A 110 5.29 -2.85 -12.94
CA TRP A 110 4.22 -2.31 -13.78
C TRP A 110 4.60 -0.92 -14.27
N ALA A 111 4.42 -0.70 -15.56
CA ALA A 111 4.51 0.62 -16.16
C ALA A 111 3.15 1.33 -16.04
N ILE A 112 3.14 2.45 -15.35
CA ILE A 112 1.96 3.33 -15.23
C ILE A 112 2.14 4.48 -16.20
N ASP A 113 1.32 4.48 -17.21
CA ASP A 113 1.31 5.45 -18.27
C ASP A 113 0.21 6.46 -17.99
N VAL A 114 0.59 7.71 -17.81
CA VAL A 114 -0.30 8.83 -17.47
C VAL A 114 -0.41 9.74 -18.68
N GLU A 115 -1.62 9.84 -19.21
CA GLU A 115 -1.98 10.79 -20.28
C GLU A 115 -2.77 11.95 -19.68
N VAL A 116 -2.38 13.16 -20.02
CA VAL A 116 -3.00 14.41 -19.57
C VAL A 116 -3.38 15.24 -20.78
N ASP A 117 -4.62 15.71 -20.82
CA ASP A 117 -5.17 16.64 -21.81
C ASP A 117 -5.76 17.83 -21.08
N SER A 118 -5.27 19.03 -21.36
CA SER A 118 -5.79 20.28 -20.78
C SER A 118 -5.75 21.43 -21.80
N GLU A 119 -6.16 22.60 -21.38
CA GLU A 119 -6.04 23.83 -22.20
C GLU A 119 -4.58 24.19 -22.55
N LEU A 120 -3.61 23.73 -21.74
CA LEU A 120 -2.18 23.93 -22.01
C LEU A 120 -1.64 23.00 -23.11
N GLY A 121 -2.40 21.96 -23.47
CA GLY A 121 -2.05 20.96 -24.46
C GLY A 121 -2.07 19.54 -23.89
N SER A 122 -1.63 18.58 -24.70
CA SER A 122 -1.57 17.16 -24.33
C SER A 122 -0.17 16.78 -23.86
N GLY A 123 -0.08 15.90 -22.89
CA GLY A 123 1.15 15.35 -22.38
C GLY A 123 1.03 13.87 -21.98
N ARG A 124 2.15 13.17 -21.98
CA ARG A 124 2.22 11.78 -21.58
C ARG A 124 3.54 11.48 -20.88
N THR A 125 3.47 10.70 -19.82
CA THR A 125 4.66 10.19 -19.13
C THR A 125 4.44 8.74 -18.66
N VAL A 126 5.53 8.01 -18.46
CA VAL A 126 5.48 6.59 -18.01
C VAL A 126 6.34 6.44 -16.78
N MET A 127 5.73 6.04 -15.69
CA MET A 127 6.38 5.79 -14.40
C MET A 127 6.32 4.31 -14.05
N SER A 128 7.25 3.80 -13.25
CA SER A 128 7.28 2.38 -12.88
C SER A 128 6.98 2.19 -11.41
N ILE A 129 6.17 1.18 -11.09
CA ILE A 129 5.90 0.76 -9.71
C ILE A 129 6.22 -0.72 -9.54
N GLN A 130 6.61 -1.10 -8.31
CA GLN A 130 6.84 -2.48 -7.93
C GLN A 130 5.64 -3.02 -7.15
N VAL A 131 4.98 -4.06 -7.68
CA VAL A 131 3.84 -4.74 -7.05
C VAL A 131 4.34 -5.98 -6.32
N GLN A 132 4.02 -6.07 -5.03
CA GLN A 132 4.43 -7.17 -4.17
C GLN A 132 3.35 -8.27 -4.09
N PRO A 133 3.73 -9.52 -3.76
CA PRO A 133 2.75 -10.57 -3.51
C PRO A 133 1.90 -10.21 -2.29
N ARG A 134 0.62 -10.54 -2.35
CA ARG A 134 -0.25 -10.45 -1.17
C ARG A 134 0.23 -11.47 -0.15
N GLN A 135 0.88 -11.02 0.91
CA GLN A 135 1.22 -11.89 2.03
C GLN A 135 -0.09 -12.36 2.67
N ARG A 136 -0.40 -13.64 2.55
CA ARG A 136 -1.41 -14.25 3.43
C ARG A 136 -0.82 -14.22 4.85
N SER A 137 -1.41 -13.44 5.73
CA SER A 137 -1.12 -13.45 7.17
C SER A 137 -1.50 -14.82 7.80
N GLY A 138 -0.99 -15.90 7.27
CA GLY A 138 -1.28 -17.28 7.65
C GLY A 138 -0.02 -18.13 7.76
N SER A 139 1.14 -17.60 7.37
CA SER A 139 2.44 -18.23 7.61
C SER A 139 3.16 -17.61 8.81
N GLY A 140 2.42 -17.02 9.72
CA GLY A 140 2.93 -16.58 11.00
C GLY A 140 3.03 -17.80 11.91
N ASN A 141 4.26 -18.32 12.05
CA ASN A 141 4.70 -19.12 13.17
C ASN A 141 3.72 -20.24 13.57
N ASP A 142 3.98 -21.46 13.19
CA ASP A 142 3.27 -22.69 13.63
C ASP A 142 3.26 -22.89 15.16
N TRP A 143 3.84 -21.98 15.92
CA TRP A 143 3.81 -21.96 17.38
C TRP A 143 2.38 -21.89 17.93
N GLY A 144 1.46 -21.20 17.24
CA GLY A 144 0.04 -21.15 17.64
C GLY A 144 -0.63 -22.52 17.55
N SER A 145 -0.41 -23.23 16.45
CA SER A 145 -0.92 -24.60 16.29
C SER A 145 -0.24 -25.56 17.24
N GLY A 146 1.07 -25.44 17.47
CA GLY A 146 1.80 -26.24 18.45
C GLY A 146 1.29 -26.04 19.87
N LEU A 147 1.05 -24.80 20.27
CA LEU A 147 0.51 -24.47 21.58
C LEU A 147 -0.93 -24.96 21.75
N PHE A 148 -1.74 -24.89 20.71
CA PHE A 148 -3.10 -25.42 20.71
C PHE A 148 -3.13 -26.94 20.87
N ILE A 149 -2.28 -27.67 20.15
CA ILE A 149 -2.13 -29.12 20.29
C ILE A 149 -1.68 -29.49 21.71
N LEU A 150 -0.72 -28.75 22.28
CA LEU A 150 -0.23 -29.00 23.65
C LEU A 150 -1.34 -28.81 24.67
N VAL A 151 -2.18 -27.80 24.54
CA VAL A 151 -3.34 -27.57 25.41
C VAL A 151 -4.34 -28.72 25.30
N ILE A 152 -4.66 -29.20 24.11
CA ILE A 152 -5.57 -30.35 23.91
C ILE A 152 -5.00 -31.59 24.56
N LEU A 153 -3.70 -31.87 24.40
CA LEU A 153 -3.05 -33.02 25.04
C LEU A 153 -3.08 -32.93 26.57
N ALA A 154 -2.84 -31.73 27.13
CA ALA A 154 -2.92 -31.51 28.58
C ALA A 154 -4.32 -31.78 29.13
N PHE A 155 -5.36 -31.32 28.41
CA PHE A 155 -6.76 -31.61 28.76
C PHE A 155 -7.07 -33.11 28.69
N ALA A 156 -6.65 -33.82 27.64
CA ALA A 156 -6.86 -35.24 27.46
C ALA A 156 -6.19 -36.07 28.59
N LEU A 157 -4.96 -35.71 28.95
CA LEU A 157 -4.23 -36.33 30.05
C LEU A 157 -4.92 -36.06 31.40
N GLY A 158 -5.39 -34.83 31.63
CA GLY A 158 -6.13 -34.45 32.84
C GLY A 158 -7.41 -35.26 33.01
N ILE A 159 -8.21 -35.38 31.96
CA ILE A 159 -9.45 -36.18 31.97
C ILE A 159 -9.13 -37.67 32.20
N SER A 160 -8.11 -38.20 31.54
CA SER A 160 -7.68 -39.60 31.70
C SER A 160 -7.25 -39.88 33.14
N TRP A 161 -6.48 -38.95 33.73
CA TRP A 161 -6.03 -39.09 35.12
C TRP A 161 -7.19 -39.04 36.13
N VAL A 162 -8.14 -38.15 35.96
CA VAL A 162 -9.34 -38.04 36.82
C VAL A 162 -10.19 -39.31 36.71
N THR A 163 -10.42 -39.85 35.53
CA THR A 163 -11.21 -41.07 35.32
C THR A 163 -10.51 -42.30 35.90
N TYR A 164 -9.18 -42.38 35.80
CA TYR A 164 -8.39 -43.46 36.39
C TYR A 164 -8.41 -43.41 37.92
N SER A 165 -8.20 -42.25 38.52
CA SER A 165 -8.20 -42.07 39.98
C SER A 165 -9.59 -42.32 40.59
N SER A 166 -10.66 -41.91 39.92
CA SER A 166 -12.04 -42.17 40.33
C SER A 166 -12.37 -43.65 40.35
N LYS A 167 -11.95 -44.41 39.35
CA LYS A 167 -12.13 -45.89 39.30
C LYS A 167 -11.37 -46.60 40.43
N LYS A 168 -10.18 -46.12 40.77
CA LYS A 168 -9.37 -46.70 41.89
C LYS A 168 -10.05 -46.43 43.23
N ALA A 169 -10.55 -45.23 43.47
CA ALA A 169 -11.27 -44.85 44.68
C ALA A 169 -12.56 -45.65 44.86
N LEU A 170 -13.30 -45.93 43.80
CA LEU A 170 -14.52 -46.74 43.83
C LEU A 170 -14.23 -48.21 44.17
N ARG A 171 -13.15 -48.79 43.66
CA ARG A 171 -12.74 -50.15 44.01
C ARG A 171 -12.36 -50.30 45.48
N GLN A 172 -11.62 -49.38 46.04
CA GLN A 172 -11.24 -49.37 47.45
C GLN A 172 -12.45 -49.26 48.38
N ARG A 173 -13.48 -48.47 48.02
CA ARG A 173 -14.73 -48.39 48.79
C ARG A 173 -15.56 -49.65 48.71
N ALA A 174 -15.56 -50.36 47.58
CA ALA A 174 -16.25 -51.63 47.45
C ALA A 174 -15.62 -52.72 48.31
N GLU A 175 -14.28 -52.77 48.41
CA GLU A 175 -13.56 -53.72 49.24
C GLU A 175 -13.77 -53.48 50.76
N GLN A 176 -13.86 -52.20 51.18
CA GLN A 176 -14.14 -51.88 52.58
C GLN A 176 -15.57 -52.20 53.01
N LYS A 177 -16.55 -52.27 52.10
CA LYS A 177 -17.94 -52.59 52.40
C LYS A 177 -18.21 -54.06 52.49
N MET A 178 -17.26 -54.94 52.06
CA MET A 178 -17.33 -56.43 52.12
C MET A 178 -16.57 -57.01 53.31
N ARG A 179 -15.92 -56.19 54.13
CA ARG A 179 -15.33 -56.53 55.42
C ARG A 179 -16.23 -56.16 56.57
#